data_ff922e34245bf0d1f9158e23842321f7
#
_entry.id   ff922e34245bf0d1f9158e23842321f7
#
_cell.length_a   1.000
_cell.length_b   1.000
_cell.length_c   1.000
_cell.angle_alpha   90.00
_cell.angle_beta   90.00
_cell.angle_gamma   90.00
#
_symmetry.space_group_name_H-M   'P 1'
#
loop_
_entity.id
_entity.type
_entity.pdbx_description
1 polymer ?
#
loop_
_entity_poly.entity_id
_entity_poly.type
_entity_poly.pdbx_seq_one_letter_code
_entity_poly.pdbx_strand_id
1 'polypeptide(L)'
;EEDVQLPLEVHFDFQKDGVLTAADLAEQFPPEVEVLNPDLVIATMDETAHLVMDVVIERGKGYVPSTKNKKDTDVIGCIPIDSIFSPILRAKYEVSDVRVGNEMDFDKLTLEVWTDGSITAADAVAKSAAIMIGYLGNFTKLAHSTSVVELDDQNLEGDVVDPTPQDVQEDDGPAKISID
;
A
#
# COMPACT_ATOMS: atom_id res chain seq x y z
N GLU A 1 -17.71 5.91 -7.92
CA GLU A 1 -16.26 6.27 -7.89
C GLU A 1 -15.86 6.40 -9.36
N GLU A 2 -15.64 7.64 -9.81
CA GLU A 2 -15.10 7.88 -11.15
C GLU A 2 -13.64 7.44 -11.14
N ASP A 3 -13.28 6.44 -11.95
CA ASP A 3 -11.89 6.00 -12.10
C ASP A 3 -11.11 7.12 -12.79
N VAL A 4 -10.15 7.70 -12.07
CA VAL A 4 -9.20 8.68 -12.63
C VAL A 4 -8.45 8.04 -13.78
N GLN A 5 -8.49 8.67 -14.95
CA GLN A 5 -7.68 8.23 -16.08
C GLN A 5 -6.19 8.48 -15.76
N LEU A 6 -5.44 7.42 -15.61
CA LEU A 6 -3.99 7.47 -15.40
C LEU A 6 -3.27 7.10 -16.72
N PRO A 7 -2.10 7.68 -17.01
CA PRO A 7 -1.36 8.65 -16.20
C PRO A 7 -2.03 10.03 -16.12
N LEU A 8 -1.93 10.69 -14.96
CA LEU A 8 -2.41 12.04 -14.73
C LEU A 8 -1.23 13.00 -14.79
N GLU A 9 -1.29 13.99 -15.66
CA GLU A 9 -0.31 15.08 -15.74
C GLU A 9 -0.88 16.32 -15.05
N VAL A 10 -0.13 16.87 -14.09
CA VAL A 10 -0.50 18.07 -13.37
C VAL A 10 0.60 19.11 -13.53
N HIS A 11 0.22 20.29 -14.00
CA HIS A 11 1.10 21.43 -14.18
C HIS A 11 1.11 22.29 -12.92
N PHE A 12 2.30 22.58 -12.40
CA PHE A 12 2.51 23.45 -11.25
C PHE A 12 3.29 24.69 -11.62
N ASP A 13 2.83 25.82 -11.14
CA ASP A 13 3.48 27.13 -11.26
C ASP A 13 3.48 27.80 -9.88
N PHE A 14 4.65 27.85 -9.24
CA PHE A 14 4.80 28.41 -7.91
C PHE A 14 5.70 29.63 -7.93
N GLN A 15 5.14 30.74 -7.41
CA GLN A 15 5.87 31.95 -7.12
C GLN A 15 5.62 32.33 -5.65
N LYS A 16 6.43 31.76 -4.75
CA LYS A 16 6.25 31.86 -3.31
C LYS A 16 7.61 32.09 -2.64
N ASP A 17 7.65 33.00 -1.68
CA ASP A 17 8.80 33.13 -0.78
C ASP A 17 8.68 32.16 0.39
N GLY A 18 9.77 31.52 0.74
CA GLY A 18 9.87 30.60 1.85
C GLY A 18 9.83 29.11 1.47
N VAL A 19 9.14 28.29 2.26
CA VAL A 19 9.12 26.84 2.11
C VAL A 19 7.92 26.41 1.26
N LEU A 20 8.18 25.64 0.21
CA LEU A 20 7.17 24.93 -0.57
C LEU A 20 7.00 23.53 0.02
N THR A 21 5.79 23.21 0.40
CA THR A 21 5.44 21.93 1.03
C THR A 21 4.55 21.09 0.13
N ALA A 22 4.39 19.80 0.46
CA ALA A 22 3.47 18.93 -0.25
C ALA A 22 2.00 19.36 -0.12
N ALA A 23 1.64 20.11 0.94
CA ALA A 23 0.32 20.72 1.08
C ALA A 23 0.04 21.74 -0.04
N ASP A 24 1.03 22.55 -0.42
CA ASP A 24 0.89 23.52 -1.51
C ASP A 24 0.62 22.82 -2.86
N LEU A 25 1.19 21.60 -3.06
CA LEU A 25 0.89 20.79 -4.23
C LEU A 25 -0.52 20.18 -4.16
N ALA A 26 -0.93 19.76 -2.96
CA ALA A 26 -2.23 19.12 -2.75
C ALA A 26 -3.40 20.01 -3.17
N GLU A 27 -3.26 21.34 -3.04
CA GLU A 27 -4.30 22.29 -3.45
C GLU A 27 -4.59 22.30 -4.96
N GLN A 28 -3.63 21.85 -5.78
CA GLN A 28 -3.74 21.84 -7.24
C GLN A 28 -4.04 20.44 -7.80
N PHE A 29 -4.00 19.40 -6.97
CA PHE A 29 -4.41 18.07 -7.37
C PHE A 29 -5.93 17.95 -7.47
N PRO A 30 -6.44 17.09 -8.37
CA PRO A 30 -7.85 16.78 -8.38
C PRO A 30 -8.25 16.02 -7.10
N PRO A 31 -9.53 16.06 -6.71
CA PRO A 31 -10.02 15.53 -5.42
C PRO A 31 -9.81 14.01 -5.24
N GLU A 32 -9.51 13.30 -6.32
CA GLU A 32 -9.22 11.87 -6.30
C GLU A 32 -7.78 11.55 -5.88
N VAL A 33 -6.92 12.55 -5.81
CA VAL A 33 -5.52 12.42 -5.39
C VAL A 33 -5.33 13.01 -4.00
N GLU A 34 -5.05 12.16 -3.04
CA GLU A 34 -4.80 12.54 -1.65
C GLU A 34 -3.30 12.52 -1.35
N VAL A 35 -2.80 13.61 -0.73
CA VAL A 35 -1.42 13.70 -0.27
C VAL A 35 -1.34 13.29 1.19
N LEU A 36 -0.66 12.17 1.47
CA LEU A 36 -0.58 11.57 2.81
C LEU A 36 0.38 12.30 3.76
N ASN A 37 1.38 13.00 3.21
CA ASN A 37 2.42 13.70 3.98
C ASN A 37 2.49 15.18 3.61
N PRO A 38 1.48 15.99 4.00
CA PRO A 38 1.38 17.40 3.60
C PRO A 38 2.54 18.27 4.10
N ASP A 39 3.16 17.91 5.22
CA ASP A 39 4.26 18.66 5.84
C ASP A 39 5.63 18.41 5.16
N LEU A 40 5.69 17.54 4.15
CA LEU A 40 6.93 17.26 3.43
C LEU A 40 7.41 18.51 2.69
N VAL A 41 8.65 18.94 3.01
CA VAL A 41 9.30 20.06 2.32
C VAL A 41 9.78 19.60 0.95
N ILE A 42 9.29 20.26 -0.10
CA ILE A 42 9.68 20.01 -1.50
C ILE A 42 10.85 20.89 -1.88
N ALA A 43 10.74 22.19 -1.60
CA ALA A 43 11.78 23.16 -1.94
C ALA A 43 11.75 24.36 -0.97
N THR A 44 12.89 25.07 -0.89
CA THR A 44 12.95 26.38 -0.25
C THR A 44 13.24 27.41 -1.35
N MET A 45 12.40 28.44 -1.44
CA MET A 45 12.40 29.44 -2.49
C MET A 45 12.65 30.81 -1.90
N ASP A 46 13.26 31.71 -2.65
CA ASP A 46 13.40 33.10 -2.30
C ASP A 46 12.33 33.98 -3.01
N GLU A 47 12.27 35.28 -2.68
CA GLU A 47 11.28 36.20 -3.23
C GLU A 47 11.28 36.28 -4.77
N THR A 48 12.39 35.94 -5.41
CA THR A 48 12.56 36.03 -6.87
C THR A 48 12.39 34.67 -7.56
N ALA A 49 12.30 33.60 -6.80
CA ALA A 49 12.22 32.26 -7.33
C ALA A 49 10.86 32.00 -7.98
N HIS A 50 10.93 31.37 -9.14
CA HIS A 50 9.77 30.90 -9.90
C HIS A 50 10.01 29.42 -10.27
N LEU A 51 9.20 28.54 -9.73
CA LEU A 51 9.28 27.09 -9.97
C LEU A 51 8.10 26.64 -10.84
N VAL A 52 8.43 26.20 -12.04
CA VAL A 52 7.44 25.58 -12.94
C VAL A 52 7.82 24.12 -13.12
N MET A 53 6.88 23.21 -12.89
CA MET A 53 7.09 21.79 -13.06
C MET A 53 5.83 21.06 -13.50
N ASP A 54 6.01 20.02 -14.29
CA ASP A 54 4.97 19.10 -14.67
C ASP A 54 5.20 17.77 -13.92
N VAL A 55 4.19 17.28 -13.23
CA VAL A 55 4.26 16.04 -12.45
C VAL A 55 3.34 15.00 -13.07
N VAL A 56 3.88 13.84 -13.35
CA VAL A 56 3.13 12.70 -13.88
C VAL A 56 2.85 11.72 -12.75
N ILE A 57 1.58 11.47 -12.49
CA ILE A 57 1.12 10.53 -11.46
C ILE A 57 0.65 9.25 -12.17
N GLU A 58 1.20 8.13 -11.73
CA GLU A 58 0.86 6.81 -12.24
C GLU A 58 0.46 5.87 -11.11
N ARG A 59 -0.27 4.81 -11.45
CA ARG A 59 -0.58 3.69 -10.53
C ARG A 59 0.28 2.50 -10.91
N GLY A 60 0.84 1.82 -9.93
CA GLY A 60 1.69 0.65 -10.16
C GLY A 60 1.65 -0.35 -9.02
N LYS A 61 2.61 -1.27 -9.01
CA LYS A 61 2.76 -2.31 -7.98
C LYS A 61 4.22 -2.43 -7.57
N GLY A 62 4.45 -2.55 -6.26
CA GLY A 62 5.76 -2.78 -5.68
C GLY A 62 6.69 -1.57 -5.83
N TYR A 63 7.94 -1.79 -6.23
CA TYR A 63 8.97 -0.78 -6.41
C TYR A 63 9.47 -0.77 -7.85
N VAL A 64 9.50 0.41 -8.46
CA VAL A 64 10.05 0.61 -9.80
C VAL A 64 11.16 1.65 -9.72
N PRO A 65 12.41 1.28 -10.00
CA PRO A 65 13.53 2.23 -9.99
C PRO A 65 13.42 3.23 -11.13
N SER A 66 13.99 4.42 -10.93
CA SER A 66 14.03 5.53 -11.89
C SER A 66 14.56 5.12 -13.27
N THR A 67 15.50 4.19 -13.31
CA THR A 67 16.04 3.65 -14.58
C THR A 67 15.00 2.93 -15.43
N LYS A 68 13.95 2.34 -14.82
CA LYS A 68 12.83 1.70 -15.53
C LYS A 68 11.72 2.70 -15.85
N ASN A 69 11.59 3.76 -15.05
CA ASN A 69 10.63 4.84 -15.31
C ASN A 69 11.07 5.71 -16.47
N LYS A 70 12.35 5.75 -16.77
CA LYS A 70 12.88 6.47 -17.93
C LYS A 70 12.41 5.83 -19.23
N LYS A 71 11.70 6.60 -20.05
CA LYS A 71 11.23 6.20 -21.39
C LYS A 71 12.12 6.83 -22.47
N ASP A 72 12.35 6.12 -23.56
CA ASP A 72 13.15 6.66 -24.69
C ASP A 72 12.48 7.85 -25.37
N THR A 73 11.18 8.05 -25.10
CA THR A 73 10.35 9.16 -25.60
C THR A 73 10.30 10.35 -24.66
N ASP A 74 11.00 10.31 -23.52
CA ASP A 74 10.96 11.39 -22.54
C ASP A 74 11.51 12.69 -23.11
N VAL A 75 10.85 13.79 -22.81
CA VAL A 75 11.25 15.14 -23.22
C VAL A 75 12.54 15.53 -22.50
N ILE A 76 13.35 16.35 -23.14
CA ILE A 76 14.55 16.92 -22.50
C ILE A 76 14.11 17.73 -21.27
N GLY A 77 14.67 17.40 -20.10
CA GLY A 77 14.29 17.98 -18.82
C GLY A 77 13.40 17.09 -17.94
N CYS A 78 12.92 15.94 -18.46
CA CYS A 78 12.25 14.96 -17.65
C CYS A 78 13.21 14.30 -16.66
N ILE A 79 12.85 14.28 -15.38
CA ILE A 79 13.63 13.68 -14.30
C ILE A 79 12.87 12.44 -13.80
N PRO A 80 13.28 11.23 -14.20
CA PRO A 80 12.67 10.03 -13.69
C PRO A 80 13.04 9.83 -12.22
N ILE A 81 12.05 9.57 -11.38
CA ILE A 81 12.21 9.28 -9.96
C ILE A 81 11.85 7.82 -9.67
N ASP A 82 12.34 7.31 -8.55
CA ASP A 82 11.94 6.00 -8.05
C ASP A 82 10.46 6.04 -7.61
N SER A 83 9.71 5.00 -7.98
CA SER A 83 8.29 4.89 -7.65
C SER A 83 8.07 3.77 -6.66
N ILE A 84 7.59 4.12 -5.46
CA ILE A 84 7.22 3.18 -4.40
C ILE A 84 5.69 3.09 -4.40
N PHE A 85 5.15 2.01 -4.99
CA PHE A 85 3.71 1.79 -5.08
C PHE A 85 3.15 0.94 -3.94
N SER A 86 4.03 0.44 -3.04
CA SER A 86 3.61 -0.38 -1.92
C SER A 86 3.25 0.51 -0.72
N PRO A 87 2.06 0.33 -0.13
CA PRO A 87 1.68 1.04 1.09
C PRO A 87 2.39 0.50 2.35
N ILE A 88 3.14 -0.60 2.22
CA ILE A 88 3.81 -1.24 3.34
C ILE A 88 5.25 -0.72 3.45
N LEU A 89 5.54 -0.05 4.55
CA LEU A 89 6.87 0.45 4.87
C LEU A 89 7.77 -0.65 5.42
N ARG A 90 7.23 -1.48 6.31
CA ARG A 90 7.95 -2.57 6.95
C ARG A 90 7.00 -3.64 7.43
N ALA A 91 7.44 -4.90 7.38
CA ALA A 91 6.78 -6.02 8.03
C ALA A 91 7.80 -6.82 8.84
N LYS A 92 7.41 -7.28 10.03
CA LYS A 92 8.18 -8.17 10.89
C LYS A 92 7.28 -9.31 11.34
N TYR A 93 7.83 -10.50 11.43
CA TYR A 93 7.11 -11.63 12.00
C TYR A 93 7.97 -12.32 13.06
N GLU A 94 7.30 -12.94 14.02
CA GLU A 94 7.90 -13.74 15.07
C GLU A 94 7.04 -14.98 15.29
N VAL A 95 7.67 -16.14 15.31
CA VAL A 95 7.01 -17.42 15.61
C VAL A 95 7.51 -17.90 16.97
N SER A 96 6.61 -18.26 17.85
CA SER A 96 6.91 -18.77 19.17
C SER A 96 6.03 -19.97 19.50
N ASP A 97 6.60 -20.94 20.22
CA ASP A 97 5.87 -22.10 20.69
C ASP A 97 4.81 -21.68 21.72
N VAL A 98 3.61 -22.21 21.61
CA VAL A 98 2.51 -21.95 22.54
C VAL A 98 1.93 -23.25 23.05
N ARG A 99 1.66 -23.27 24.35
CA ARG A 99 0.95 -24.37 25.01
C ARG A 99 -0.56 -24.10 25.02
N VAL A 100 -1.31 -24.99 24.38
CA VAL A 100 -2.77 -24.99 24.44
C VAL A 100 -3.24 -26.19 25.29
N GLY A 101 -3.66 -25.92 26.51
CA GLY A 101 -4.04 -26.97 27.46
C GLY A 101 -2.85 -27.88 27.86
N ASN A 102 -2.89 -29.15 27.46
CA ASN A 102 -1.85 -30.14 27.71
C ASN A 102 -0.91 -30.38 26.49
N GLU A 103 -1.21 -29.80 25.35
CA GLU A 103 -0.46 -29.95 24.12
C GLU A 103 0.48 -28.76 23.91
N MET A 104 1.71 -29.02 23.43
CA MET A 104 2.77 -28.01 23.22
C MET A 104 3.10 -27.85 21.72
N ASP A 105 2.33 -28.48 20.84
CA ASP A 105 2.65 -28.60 19.42
C ASP A 105 2.01 -27.47 18.57
N PHE A 106 1.75 -26.32 19.20
CA PHE A 106 1.18 -25.16 18.52
C PHE A 106 2.17 -24.01 18.41
N ASP A 107 2.17 -23.38 17.26
CA ASP A 107 2.96 -22.18 16.99
C ASP A 107 2.06 -20.93 17.02
N LYS A 108 2.56 -19.88 17.65
CA LYS A 108 1.96 -18.55 17.61
C LYS A 108 2.72 -17.67 16.64
N LEU A 109 2.01 -17.11 15.66
CA LEU A 109 2.53 -16.11 14.75
C LEU A 109 2.18 -14.70 15.24
N THR A 110 3.20 -13.90 15.51
CA THR A 110 3.06 -12.45 15.76
C THR A 110 3.52 -11.70 14.54
N LEU A 111 2.64 -10.86 13.97
CA LEU A 111 2.92 -10.06 12.78
C LEU A 111 2.87 -8.58 13.14
N GLU A 112 3.94 -7.84 12.85
CA GLU A 112 4.02 -6.39 13.01
C GLU A 112 4.10 -5.75 11.62
N VAL A 113 3.20 -4.82 11.31
CA VAL A 113 3.11 -4.19 9.98
C VAL A 113 3.04 -2.68 10.14
N TRP A 114 3.92 -1.97 9.42
CA TRP A 114 3.94 -0.51 9.33
C TRP A 114 3.49 -0.09 7.95
N THR A 115 2.53 0.81 7.90
CA THR A 115 1.96 1.34 6.65
C THR A 115 2.26 2.83 6.51
N ASP A 116 2.07 3.37 5.33
CA ASP A 116 2.17 4.80 5.03
C ASP A 116 0.91 5.61 5.42
N GLY A 117 -0.13 4.95 5.96
CA GLY A 117 -1.40 5.56 6.33
C GLY A 117 -2.50 5.43 5.28
N SER A 118 -2.20 5.04 4.04
CA SER A 118 -3.20 4.82 2.98
C SER A 118 -4.07 3.58 3.19
N ILE A 119 -3.61 2.66 4.02
CA ILE A 119 -4.29 1.40 4.33
C ILE A 119 -4.04 1.01 5.79
N THR A 120 -5.03 0.40 6.44
CA THR A 120 -4.83 -0.16 7.78
C THR A 120 -3.96 -1.42 7.72
N ALA A 121 -3.24 -1.74 8.80
CA ALA A 121 -2.40 -2.94 8.86
C ALA A 121 -3.23 -4.23 8.68
N ALA A 122 -4.45 -4.27 9.24
CA ALA A 122 -5.36 -5.40 9.09
C ALA A 122 -5.78 -5.61 7.63
N ASP A 123 -6.20 -4.53 6.95
CA ASP A 123 -6.58 -4.60 5.52
C ASP A 123 -5.40 -4.98 4.63
N ALA A 124 -4.20 -4.52 4.98
CA ALA A 124 -2.99 -4.88 4.25
C ALA A 124 -2.72 -6.38 4.30
N VAL A 125 -2.86 -6.99 5.49
CA VAL A 125 -2.72 -8.44 5.67
C VAL A 125 -3.83 -9.19 4.94
N ALA A 126 -5.09 -8.75 5.07
CA ALA A 126 -6.22 -9.36 4.37
C ALA A 126 -6.06 -9.32 2.85
N LYS A 127 -5.68 -8.17 2.28
CA LYS A 127 -5.40 -8.04 0.84
C LYS A 127 -4.23 -8.90 0.39
N SER A 128 -3.17 -8.99 1.20
CA SER A 128 -2.03 -9.88 0.92
C SER A 128 -2.45 -11.35 0.87
N ALA A 129 -3.27 -11.78 1.83
CA ALA A 129 -3.82 -13.15 1.86
C ALA A 129 -4.70 -13.41 0.62
N ALA A 130 -5.56 -12.48 0.24
CA ALA A 130 -6.40 -12.61 -0.96
C ALA A 130 -5.56 -12.74 -2.24
N ILE A 131 -4.46 -12.00 -2.37
CA ILE A 131 -3.52 -12.13 -3.48
C ILE A 131 -2.91 -13.55 -3.51
N MET A 132 -2.47 -14.07 -2.35
CA MET A 132 -1.91 -15.41 -2.25
C MET A 132 -2.93 -16.49 -2.62
N ILE A 133 -4.17 -16.38 -2.15
CA ILE A 133 -5.27 -17.29 -2.51
C ILE A 133 -5.48 -17.28 -4.03
N GLY A 134 -5.48 -16.10 -4.67
CA GLY A 134 -5.60 -15.98 -6.12
C GLY A 134 -4.49 -16.73 -6.88
N TYR A 135 -3.24 -16.64 -6.42
CA TYR A 135 -2.13 -17.39 -7.02
C TYR A 135 -2.23 -18.90 -6.75
N LEU A 136 -2.54 -19.28 -5.51
CA LEU A 136 -2.69 -20.69 -5.13
C LEU A 136 -3.87 -21.37 -5.85
N GLY A 137 -4.92 -20.62 -6.16
CA GLY A 137 -6.04 -21.10 -6.96
C GLY A 137 -5.66 -21.63 -8.34
N ASN A 138 -4.50 -21.24 -8.89
CA ASN A 138 -3.99 -21.84 -10.12
C ASN A 138 -3.50 -23.27 -9.92
N PHE A 139 -3.00 -23.60 -8.73
CA PHE A 139 -2.57 -24.98 -8.42
C PHE A 139 -3.76 -25.92 -8.21
N THR A 140 -4.88 -25.43 -7.68
CA THR A 140 -6.09 -26.27 -7.53
C THR A 140 -6.65 -26.69 -8.89
N LYS A 141 -6.48 -25.89 -9.93
CA LYS A 141 -6.90 -26.21 -11.31
C LYS A 141 -6.06 -27.32 -11.94
N LEU A 142 -4.83 -27.56 -11.49
CA LEU A 142 -3.98 -28.65 -11.97
C LEU A 142 -4.53 -30.02 -11.55
N ALA A 143 -5.23 -30.11 -10.42
CA ALA A 143 -5.85 -31.33 -9.95
C ALA A 143 -7.02 -31.81 -10.83
N HIS A 144 -7.66 -30.92 -11.60
CA HIS A 144 -8.74 -31.26 -12.52
C HIS A 144 -8.28 -31.91 -13.83
N SER A 145 -6.96 -31.95 -14.10
CA SER A 145 -6.42 -32.71 -15.23
C SER A 145 -6.13 -34.17 -14.89
N THR A 146 -6.23 -34.57 -13.59
CA THR A 146 -6.07 -35.97 -13.16
C THR A 146 -7.04 -36.21 -12.00
N SER A 147 -8.21 -36.79 -12.34
CA SER A 147 -9.25 -37.42 -11.47
C SER A 147 -9.39 -36.91 -10.03
N VAL A 148 -10.41 -36.08 -9.83
CA VAL A 148 -11.40 -36.02 -8.74
C VAL A 148 -10.90 -36.33 -7.34
N VAL A 149 -10.62 -35.26 -6.59
CA VAL A 149 -11.02 -35.20 -5.19
C VAL A 149 -12.06 -34.07 -5.12
N GLU A 150 -13.33 -34.44 -5.03
CA GLU A 150 -14.42 -33.54 -4.66
C GLU A 150 -14.13 -33.06 -3.23
N LEU A 151 -13.53 -31.87 -3.13
CA LEU A 151 -13.59 -31.09 -1.90
C LEU A 151 -14.99 -30.45 -1.87
N ASP A 152 -15.79 -30.94 -0.95
CA ASP A 152 -17.17 -30.51 -0.71
C ASP A 152 -17.19 -28.99 -0.47
N ASP A 153 -17.72 -28.26 -1.46
CA ASP A 153 -17.77 -26.79 -1.52
C ASP A 153 -18.78 -26.17 -0.50
N GLN A 154 -19.29 -27.00 0.44
CA GLN A 154 -20.36 -26.59 1.36
C GLN A 154 -19.88 -26.06 2.71
N ASN A 155 -18.57 -25.87 2.92
CA ASN A 155 -18.05 -25.43 4.22
C ASN A 155 -17.21 -24.13 4.18
N LEU A 156 -17.35 -23.31 3.13
CA LEU A 156 -16.73 -21.97 3.07
C LEU A 156 -17.66 -20.82 3.39
N GLU A 157 -18.90 -21.11 3.80
CA GLU A 157 -19.76 -20.15 4.49
C GLU A 157 -19.52 -20.23 6.02
N GLY A 158 -18.27 -20.06 6.42
CA GLY A 158 -17.95 -19.72 7.79
C GLY A 158 -18.31 -18.27 8.03
N ASP A 159 -19.23 -18.04 8.97
CA ASP A 159 -19.68 -16.76 9.48
C ASP A 159 -18.55 -15.72 9.46
N VAL A 160 -18.71 -14.69 8.61
CA VAL A 160 -18.01 -13.42 8.76
C VAL A 160 -18.55 -12.82 10.06
N VAL A 161 -17.88 -13.13 11.16
CA VAL A 161 -18.11 -12.45 12.43
C VAL A 161 -17.62 -11.03 12.22
N ASP A 162 -18.56 -10.12 12.04
CA ASP A 162 -18.34 -8.68 12.05
C ASP A 162 -17.64 -8.32 13.38
N PRO A 163 -16.37 -7.92 13.38
CA PRO A 163 -15.71 -7.50 14.60
C PRO A 163 -16.26 -6.13 14.98
N THR A 164 -17.23 -6.10 15.88
CA THR A 164 -17.62 -4.87 16.57
C THR A 164 -16.37 -4.21 17.14
N PRO A 165 -16.13 -2.92 16.87
CA PRO A 165 -14.95 -2.22 17.38
C PRO A 165 -15.08 -2.08 18.90
N GLN A 166 -14.33 -2.87 19.66
CA GLN A 166 -14.03 -2.57 21.05
C GLN A 166 -12.81 -1.67 21.09
N ASP A 167 -13.01 -0.49 21.65
CA ASP A 167 -12.08 0.56 22.07
C ASP A 167 -10.59 0.28 21.73
N VAL A 168 -10.18 0.72 20.53
CA VAL A 168 -8.76 0.84 20.20
C VAL A 168 -8.30 2.14 20.83
N GLN A 169 -7.52 2.05 21.91
CA GLN A 169 -6.70 3.15 22.36
C GLN A 169 -5.73 3.48 21.23
N GLU A 170 -5.76 4.73 20.78
CA GLU A 170 -4.76 5.30 19.86
C GLU A 170 -3.39 5.23 20.54
N ASP A 171 -2.65 4.17 20.25
CA ASP A 171 -1.24 4.08 20.55
C ASP A 171 -0.50 4.30 19.22
N ASP A 172 0.30 5.37 19.13
CA ASP A 172 1.13 5.75 17.97
C ASP A 172 2.22 4.70 17.63
N GLY A 173 2.11 3.49 18.16
CA GLY A 173 2.98 2.36 17.90
C GLY A 173 2.56 1.53 16.68
N PRO A 174 3.45 0.65 16.19
CA PRO A 174 3.14 -0.24 15.08
C PRO A 174 1.97 -1.17 15.45
N ALA A 175 0.98 -1.28 14.56
CA ALA A 175 -0.14 -2.19 14.76
C ALA A 175 0.37 -3.64 14.85
N LYS A 176 0.01 -4.34 15.93
CA LYS A 176 0.39 -5.74 16.17
C LYS A 176 -0.84 -6.63 15.99
N ILE A 177 -0.71 -7.63 15.14
CA ILE A 177 -1.72 -8.67 14.94
C ILE A 177 -1.16 -9.97 15.48
N SER A 178 -1.88 -10.61 16.40
CA SER A 178 -1.56 -11.93 16.94
C SER A 178 -2.62 -12.92 16.48
N ILE A 179 -2.20 -14.05 15.91
CA ILE A 179 -3.06 -15.14 15.47
C ILE A 179 -2.68 -16.36 16.32
N ASP A 180 -3.63 -16.81 17.13
CA ASP A 180 -3.49 -18.01 17.99
C ASP A 180 -3.97 -19.25 17.24
#